data_76e667ed36535980827b7cd24122821a
#
_entry.id   76e667ed36535980827b7cd24122821a
#
_cell.length_a   1.000
_cell.length_b   1.000
_cell.length_c   1.000
_cell.angle_alpha   90.00
_cell.angle_beta   90.00
_cell.angle_gamma   90.00
#
_symmetry.space_group_name_H-M   'P 1'
#
loop_
_entity.id
_entity.type
_entity.pdbx_description
1 polymer ?
#
loop_
_entity_poly.entity_id
_entity_poly.type
_entity_poly.pdbx_seq_one_letter_code
_entity_poly.pdbx_strand_id
1 'polypeptide(L)'
;AIGVDPHGATDEPDLSNLRYGKICILSDADVDGAHIRTLLLTFFYRQMPELVERGHIYIAQPPLYKVKVGKEEQYIKDQAALDVFLLRIALKEAALHTGGNNPQDLSGETLSELARKHQLAEAVIERLSHIMDGEALRAIADGVQLDLDSLPQAQISADRLQQRLRALGSGADVAAEFDVRTDKPLLRISRQHHGNVRSSVITQDFVHGADYAALAEAAQTFKGLLQEGARVMRGEGERAKEEKASDFRMAMRWLIEQAENATARQRYKGLGEMNPEQLWETTMDPA
;
A
#
# COMPACT_ATOMS: atom_id res chain seq x y z
N ALA A 1 16.23 -33.57 18.64
CA ALA A 1 14.86 -33.33 19.16
C ALA A 1 13.80 -33.78 18.15
N ILE A 2 13.96 -33.51 16.84
CA ILE A 2 12.97 -33.77 15.75
C ILE A 2 12.87 -35.30 15.47
N GLY A 3 13.90 -36.09 15.75
CA GLY A 3 13.97 -37.54 15.51
C GLY A 3 14.54 -37.91 14.15
N VAL A 4 14.90 -36.92 13.33
CA VAL A 4 15.60 -37.13 12.04
C VAL A 4 16.93 -36.41 12.12
N ASP A 5 17.97 -37.07 11.62
CA ASP A 5 19.31 -36.48 11.54
C ASP A 5 19.46 -35.61 10.29
N PRO A 6 20.26 -34.52 10.35
CA PRO A 6 20.61 -33.74 9.18
C PRO A 6 21.27 -34.62 8.10
N HIS A 7 20.82 -34.48 6.87
CA HIS A 7 21.32 -35.20 5.72
C HIS A 7 21.34 -34.29 4.48
N GLY A 8 22.24 -34.59 3.54
CA GLY A 8 22.34 -33.86 2.29
C GLY A 8 21.36 -34.37 1.24
N ALA A 9 21.19 -33.62 0.15
CA ALA A 9 20.27 -33.94 -0.95
C ALA A 9 20.61 -35.25 -1.70
N THR A 10 21.77 -35.85 -1.43
CA THR A 10 22.22 -37.09 -2.04
C THR A 10 22.01 -38.35 -1.16
N ASP A 11 21.56 -38.13 0.08
CA ASP A 11 21.34 -39.20 1.03
C ASP A 11 19.89 -39.70 0.94
N GLU A 12 19.66 -40.98 1.17
CA GLU A 12 18.28 -41.49 1.23
C GLU A 12 17.58 -40.98 2.50
N PRO A 13 16.41 -40.31 2.36
CA PRO A 13 15.72 -39.74 3.50
C PRO A 13 15.07 -40.83 4.36
N ASP A 14 15.45 -40.91 5.63
CA ASP A 14 14.78 -41.74 6.62
C ASP A 14 13.98 -40.89 7.61
N LEU A 15 12.68 -40.83 7.39
CA LEU A 15 11.72 -40.13 8.28
C LEU A 15 11.01 -41.10 9.25
N SER A 16 11.44 -42.38 9.34
CA SER A 16 10.77 -43.37 10.19
C SER A 16 10.75 -42.99 11.67
N ASN A 17 11.73 -42.20 12.11
CA ASN A 17 11.88 -41.74 13.49
C ASN A 17 11.37 -40.31 13.71
N LEU A 18 10.67 -39.70 12.72
CA LEU A 18 10.09 -38.37 12.85
C LEU A 18 9.09 -38.30 13.99
N ARG A 19 9.33 -37.46 14.98
CA ARG A 19 8.52 -37.37 16.21
C ARG A 19 7.37 -36.41 16.07
N TYR A 20 7.41 -35.46 15.13
CA TYR A 20 6.45 -34.37 15.01
C TYR A 20 5.91 -34.28 13.58
N GLY A 21 4.60 -34.32 13.42
CA GLY A 21 3.93 -34.16 12.12
C GLY A 21 3.98 -32.72 11.61
N LYS A 22 4.08 -31.74 12.52
CA LYS A 22 4.20 -30.31 12.21
C LYS A 22 5.31 -29.68 13.05
N ILE A 23 6.16 -28.89 12.40
CA ILE A 23 7.25 -28.13 13.01
C ILE A 23 6.97 -26.67 12.70
N CYS A 24 6.56 -25.90 13.72
CA CYS A 24 6.20 -24.49 13.56
C CYS A 24 7.39 -23.60 13.90
N ILE A 25 7.84 -22.78 12.94
CA ILE A 25 8.82 -21.72 13.17
C ILE A 25 8.05 -20.52 13.71
N LEU A 26 8.34 -20.14 14.94
CA LEU A 26 7.71 -19.01 15.63
C LEU A 26 8.79 -17.95 15.91
N SER A 27 8.68 -16.80 15.30
CA SER A 27 9.62 -15.67 15.43
C SER A 27 8.88 -14.36 15.51
N ASP A 28 9.51 -13.36 16.12
CA ASP A 28 8.97 -12.00 16.19
C ASP A 28 8.72 -11.41 14.79
N ALA A 29 7.82 -10.44 14.71
CA ALA A 29 7.46 -9.77 13.45
C ALA A 29 8.44 -8.64 13.07
N ASP A 30 9.60 -8.57 13.69
CA ASP A 30 10.66 -7.59 13.43
C ASP A 30 11.71 -8.10 12.44
N VAL A 31 12.75 -7.29 12.19
CA VAL A 31 13.84 -7.60 11.26
C VAL A 31 14.66 -8.80 11.75
N ASP A 32 14.93 -8.90 13.04
CA ASP A 32 15.71 -9.98 13.64
C ASP A 32 14.95 -11.29 13.57
N GLY A 33 13.65 -11.29 13.84
CA GLY A 33 12.79 -12.46 13.67
C GLY A 33 12.69 -12.93 12.22
N ALA A 34 12.65 -12.01 11.26
CA ALA A 34 12.71 -12.36 9.83
C ALA A 34 14.04 -13.01 9.44
N HIS A 35 15.16 -12.54 10.00
CA HIS A 35 16.48 -13.14 9.79
C HIS A 35 16.57 -14.54 10.41
N ILE A 36 16.13 -14.72 11.65
CA ILE A 36 16.08 -16.04 12.31
C ILE A 36 15.24 -17.03 11.50
N ARG A 37 14.07 -16.61 11.03
CA ARG A 37 13.20 -17.44 10.18
C ARG A 37 13.90 -17.86 8.90
N THR A 38 14.59 -16.94 8.24
CA THR A 38 15.35 -17.24 7.00
C THR A 38 16.46 -18.24 7.25
N LEU A 39 17.19 -18.11 8.36
CA LEU A 39 18.26 -19.06 8.73
C LEU A 39 17.69 -20.46 9.00
N LEU A 40 16.59 -20.56 9.77
CA LEU A 40 15.94 -21.84 10.06
C LEU A 40 15.38 -22.50 8.79
N LEU A 41 14.71 -21.73 7.91
CA LEU A 41 14.22 -22.25 6.63
C LEU A 41 15.38 -22.74 5.75
N THR A 42 16.48 -21.99 5.70
CA THR A 42 17.68 -22.39 4.96
C THR A 42 18.29 -23.67 5.53
N PHE A 43 18.33 -23.81 6.86
CA PHE A 43 18.77 -25.02 7.52
C PHE A 43 17.92 -26.24 7.13
N PHE A 44 16.58 -26.13 7.26
CA PHE A 44 15.67 -27.23 6.90
C PHE A 44 15.79 -27.58 5.41
N TYR A 45 15.79 -26.57 4.55
CA TYR A 45 15.88 -26.79 3.10
C TYR A 45 17.19 -27.49 2.68
N ARG A 46 18.32 -27.15 3.34
CA ARG A 46 19.63 -27.74 2.99
C ARG A 46 19.93 -29.05 3.70
N GLN A 47 19.45 -29.21 4.92
CA GLN A 47 19.86 -30.33 5.79
C GLN A 47 18.74 -31.36 6.00
N MET A 48 17.50 -31.04 5.66
CA MET A 48 16.33 -31.90 5.81
C MET A 48 15.27 -31.52 4.76
N PRO A 49 15.61 -31.58 3.45
CA PRO A 49 14.72 -31.10 2.36
C PRO A 49 13.38 -31.83 2.36
N GLU A 50 13.29 -33.10 2.72
CA GLU A 50 12.07 -33.89 2.74
C GLU A 50 11.05 -33.37 3.76
N LEU A 51 11.49 -32.75 4.85
CA LEU A 51 10.55 -32.07 5.80
C LEU A 51 9.86 -30.87 5.17
N VAL A 52 10.56 -30.17 4.28
CA VAL A 52 9.99 -29.07 3.52
C VAL A 52 9.08 -29.57 2.42
N GLU A 53 9.55 -30.53 1.62
CA GLU A 53 8.82 -31.12 0.48
C GLU A 53 7.53 -31.83 0.89
N ARG A 54 7.55 -32.52 2.02
CA ARG A 54 6.39 -33.22 2.58
C ARG A 54 5.48 -32.33 3.42
N GLY A 55 5.80 -31.02 3.54
CA GLY A 55 4.93 -30.05 4.21
C GLY A 55 4.90 -30.19 5.74
N HIS A 56 6.01 -30.59 6.36
CA HIS A 56 6.12 -30.65 7.83
C HIS A 56 6.51 -29.30 8.45
N ILE A 57 7.05 -28.37 7.65
CA ILE A 57 7.53 -27.06 8.14
C ILE A 57 6.42 -26.01 7.97
N TYR A 58 6.08 -25.32 9.05
CA TYR A 58 5.10 -24.27 9.12
C TYR A 58 5.74 -22.98 9.63
N ILE A 59 5.25 -21.85 9.14
CA ILE A 59 5.64 -20.53 9.63
C ILE A 59 4.45 -19.94 10.37
N ALA A 60 4.59 -19.72 11.66
CA ALA A 60 3.59 -19.02 12.45
C ALA A 60 3.50 -17.54 12.04
N GLN A 61 2.30 -17.03 11.94
CA GLN A 61 2.02 -15.63 11.59
C GLN A 61 1.21 -14.99 12.71
N PRO A 62 1.84 -14.60 13.82
CA PRO A 62 1.16 -13.87 14.89
C PRO A 62 0.64 -12.53 14.36
N PRO A 63 -0.49 -12.02 14.88
CA PRO A 63 -1.04 -10.75 14.47
C PRO A 63 -0.12 -9.60 14.88
N LEU A 64 -0.03 -8.57 14.01
CA LEU A 64 0.71 -7.35 14.32
C LEU A 64 -0.10 -6.35 15.13
N TYR A 65 -1.42 -6.41 15.06
CA TYR A 65 -2.28 -5.44 15.72
C TYR A 65 -3.46 -6.12 16.41
N LYS A 66 -3.87 -5.50 17.52
CA LYS A 66 -5.18 -5.68 18.13
C LYS A 66 -5.91 -4.36 18.04
N VAL A 67 -7.10 -4.35 17.44
CA VAL A 67 -7.91 -3.16 17.25
C VAL A 67 -9.24 -3.29 17.97
N LYS A 68 -9.75 -2.16 18.48
CA LYS A 68 -11.04 -2.09 19.16
C LYS A 68 -11.81 -0.86 18.71
N VAL A 69 -13.03 -1.07 18.24
CA VAL A 69 -13.98 -0.02 17.87
C VAL A 69 -15.29 -0.26 18.58
N GLY A 70 -15.65 0.60 19.52
CA GLY A 70 -16.84 0.39 20.34
C GLY A 70 -16.75 -0.91 21.14
N LYS A 71 -17.63 -1.87 20.82
CA LYS A 71 -17.65 -3.21 21.44
C LYS A 71 -16.94 -4.28 20.62
N GLU A 72 -16.61 -3.99 19.37
CA GLU A 72 -15.93 -4.92 18.46
C GLU A 72 -14.42 -4.89 18.71
N GLU A 73 -13.83 -6.07 18.89
CA GLU A 73 -12.39 -6.26 19.08
C GLU A 73 -11.91 -7.31 18.09
N GLN A 74 -10.81 -7.06 17.38
CA GLN A 74 -10.30 -7.93 16.34
C GLN A 74 -8.77 -7.91 16.32
N TYR A 75 -8.17 -9.08 16.04
CA TYR A 75 -6.76 -9.20 15.71
C TYR A 75 -6.53 -9.00 14.21
N ILE A 76 -5.46 -8.31 13.86
CA ILE A 76 -5.12 -7.97 12.48
C ILE A 76 -3.68 -8.39 12.21
N LYS A 77 -3.49 -9.15 11.15
CA LYS A 77 -2.24 -9.84 10.85
C LYS A 77 -1.10 -8.91 10.40
N ASP A 78 -1.41 -7.87 9.61
CA ASP A 78 -0.43 -7.01 8.97
C ASP A 78 -0.97 -5.59 8.70
N GLN A 79 -0.12 -4.71 8.20
CA GLN A 79 -0.49 -3.33 7.88
C GLN A 79 -1.57 -3.25 6.80
N ALA A 80 -1.49 -4.07 5.75
CA ALA A 80 -2.47 -4.05 4.67
C ALA A 80 -3.88 -4.41 5.16
N ALA A 81 -3.98 -5.40 6.06
CA ALA A 81 -5.26 -5.75 6.69
C ALA A 81 -5.77 -4.63 7.62
N LEU A 82 -4.86 -3.88 8.29
CA LEU A 82 -5.24 -2.71 9.08
C LEU A 82 -5.79 -1.59 8.21
N ASP A 83 -5.19 -1.33 7.07
CA ASP A 83 -5.64 -0.28 6.14
C ASP A 83 -7.03 -0.60 5.58
N VAL A 84 -7.29 -1.87 5.23
CA VAL A 84 -8.63 -2.35 4.82
C VAL A 84 -9.64 -2.20 5.96
N PHE A 85 -9.26 -2.55 7.19
CA PHE A 85 -10.11 -2.39 8.36
C PHE A 85 -10.47 -0.92 8.60
N LEU A 86 -9.46 -0.04 8.62
CA LEU A 86 -9.65 1.40 8.83
C LEU A 86 -10.50 2.02 7.73
N LEU A 87 -10.33 1.61 6.47
CA LEU A 87 -11.17 2.07 5.37
C LEU A 87 -12.63 1.67 5.60
N ARG A 88 -12.90 0.41 5.99
CA ARG A 88 -14.26 -0.06 6.31
C ARG A 88 -14.90 0.80 7.41
N ILE A 89 -14.14 1.10 8.48
CA ILE A 89 -14.62 1.95 9.57
C ILE A 89 -14.80 3.41 9.12
N ALA A 90 -13.92 3.92 8.27
CA ALA A 90 -13.97 5.28 7.73
C ALA A 90 -15.22 5.51 6.90
N LEU A 91 -15.59 4.55 6.05
CA LEU A 91 -16.73 4.65 5.15
C LEU A 91 -18.08 4.38 5.84
N LYS A 92 -18.05 3.79 7.04
CA LYS A 92 -19.25 3.58 7.82
C LYS A 92 -19.86 4.92 8.24
N GLU A 93 -21.11 5.17 7.88
CA GLU A 93 -21.83 6.41 8.14
C GLU A 93 -21.13 7.65 7.53
N ALA A 94 -20.37 7.46 6.43
CA ALA A 94 -19.71 8.51 5.69
C ALA A 94 -20.56 8.97 4.50
N ALA A 95 -20.51 10.27 4.23
CA ALA A 95 -21.09 10.88 3.04
C ALA A 95 -20.17 11.99 2.51
N LEU A 96 -20.15 12.15 1.19
CA LEU A 96 -19.39 13.16 0.49
C LEU A 96 -20.36 14.03 -0.32
N HIS A 97 -20.50 15.28 0.09
CA HIS A 97 -21.25 16.28 -0.64
C HIS A 97 -20.37 16.94 -1.69
N THR A 98 -20.75 16.86 -2.97
CA THR A 98 -19.89 17.27 -4.08
C THR A 98 -19.77 18.78 -4.29
N GLY A 99 -20.70 19.58 -3.72
CA GLY A 99 -20.75 21.03 -3.91
C GLY A 99 -21.20 21.45 -5.31
N GLY A 100 -20.97 22.72 -5.66
CA GLY A 100 -21.30 23.29 -6.97
C GLY A 100 -22.78 23.55 -7.18
N ASN A 101 -23.17 23.73 -8.46
CA ASN A 101 -24.54 24.11 -8.85
C ASN A 101 -25.53 22.94 -8.86
N ASN A 102 -25.02 21.69 -8.93
CA ASN A 102 -25.81 20.47 -8.91
C ASN A 102 -25.20 19.48 -7.93
N PRO A 103 -25.30 19.76 -6.62
CA PRO A 103 -24.64 18.95 -5.61
C PRO A 103 -25.26 17.55 -5.50
N GLN A 104 -24.42 16.58 -5.24
CA GLN A 104 -24.81 15.20 -4.97
C GLN A 104 -24.22 14.74 -3.64
N ASP A 105 -24.94 13.90 -2.93
CA ASP A 105 -24.46 13.23 -1.74
C ASP A 105 -24.07 11.79 -2.11
N LEU A 106 -22.78 11.52 -2.07
CA LEU A 106 -22.20 10.21 -2.36
C LEU A 106 -21.97 9.47 -1.05
N SER A 107 -22.57 8.31 -0.90
CA SER A 107 -22.47 7.48 0.31
C SER A 107 -22.59 6.00 -0.03
N GLY A 108 -22.44 5.14 0.97
CA GLY A 108 -22.62 3.70 0.82
C GLY A 108 -21.70 3.08 -0.26
N GLU A 109 -22.29 2.29 -1.18
CA GLU A 109 -21.51 1.59 -2.21
C GLU A 109 -20.82 2.54 -3.20
N THR A 110 -21.47 3.62 -3.60
CA THR A 110 -20.89 4.60 -4.51
C THR A 110 -19.62 5.22 -3.93
N LEU A 111 -19.65 5.64 -2.66
CA LEU A 111 -18.46 6.18 -1.99
C LEU A 111 -17.39 5.10 -1.81
N SER A 112 -17.80 3.86 -1.54
CA SER A 112 -16.89 2.71 -1.40
C SER A 112 -16.15 2.39 -2.71
N GLU A 113 -16.83 2.45 -3.85
CA GLU A 113 -16.20 2.26 -5.17
C GLU A 113 -15.19 3.36 -5.48
N LEU A 114 -15.54 4.63 -5.21
CA LEU A 114 -14.62 5.76 -5.37
C LEU A 114 -13.40 5.60 -4.46
N ALA A 115 -13.60 5.20 -3.20
CA ALA A 115 -12.52 4.97 -2.26
C ALA A 115 -11.56 3.86 -2.73
N ARG A 116 -12.08 2.74 -3.30
CA ARG A 116 -11.25 1.67 -3.87
C ARG A 116 -10.42 2.15 -5.05
N LYS A 117 -11.02 2.94 -5.98
CA LYS A 117 -10.27 3.53 -7.10
C LYS A 117 -9.17 4.48 -6.63
N HIS A 118 -9.46 5.28 -5.61
CA HIS A 118 -8.46 6.15 -4.99
C HIS A 118 -7.32 5.36 -4.35
N GLN A 119 -7.63 4.31 -3.56
CA GLN A 119 -6.61 3.44 -2.96
C GLN A 119 -5.73 2.76 -4.01
N LEU A 120 -6.31 2.31 -5.12
CA LEU A 120 -5.54 1.70 -6.20
C LEU A 120 -4.52 2.69 -6.79
N ALA A 121 -4.94 3.93 -7.04
CA ALA A 121 -4.04 4.97 -7.54
C ALA A 121 -2.95 5.33 -6.51
N GLU A 122 -3.28 5.47 -5.23
CA GLU A 122 -2.30 5.76 -4.18
C GLU A 122 -1.31 4.60 -3.99
N ALA A 123 -1.75 3.34 -4.08
CA ALA A 123 -0.86 2.18 -4.03
C ALA A 123 0.13 2.14 -5.21
N VAL A 124 -0.31 2.52 -6.43
CA VAL A 124 0.58 2.67 -7.59
C VAL A 124 1.62 3.78 -7.33
N ILE A 125 1.17 4.94 -6.83
CA ILE A 125 2.06 6.06 -6.52
C ILE A 125 3.08 5.66 -5.45
N GLU A 126 2.66 5.06 -4.35
CA GLU A 126 3.54 4.63 -3.26
C GLU A 126 4.61 3.65 -3.76
N ARG A 127 4.20 2.61 -4.48
CA ARG A 127 5.09 1.60 -5.05
C ARG A 127 6.12 2.20 -6.00
N LEU A 128 5.72 3.12 -6.87
CA LEU A 128 6.59 3.72 -7.87
C LEU A 128 7.43 4.88 -7.34
N SER A 129 7.06 5.51 -6.22
CA SER A 129 7.78 6.65 -5.63
C SER A 129 9.22 6.32 -5.21
N HIS A 130 9.57 5.04 -5.09
CA HIS A 130 10.94 4.61 -4.82
C HIS A 130 11.88 4.74 -6.02
N ILE A 131 11.32 4.71 -7.26
CA ILE A 131 12.08 4.75 -8.52
C ILE A 131 11.73 5.94 -9.40
N MET A 132 10.56 6.56 -9.21
CA MET A 132 10.04 7.69 -9.96
C MET A 132 9.72 8.87 -9.03
N ASP A 133 9.57 10.06 -9.61
CA ASP A 133 9.18 11.23 -8.82
C ASP A 133 7.71 11.14 -8.37
N GLY A 134 7.48 11.07 -7.06
CA GLY A 134 6.14 10.90 -6.48
C GLY A 134 5.20 12.09 -6.73
N GLU A 135 5.73 13.32 -6.85
CA GLU A 135 4.88 14.48 -7.18
C GLU A 135 4.47 14.47 -8.66
N ALA A 136 5.34 13.99 -9.55
CA ALA A 136 4.99 13.80 -10.94
C ALA A 136 3.91 12.71 -11.11
N LEU A 137 4.02 11.59 -10.38
CA LEU A 137 2.98 10.56 -10.38
C LEU A 137 1.64 11.10 -9.87
N ARG A 138 1.65 11.93 -8.82
CA ARG A 138 0.45 12.61 -8.33
C ARG A 138 -0.11 13.61 -9.35
N ALA A 139 0.75 14.35 -10.04
CA ALA A 139 0.30 15.26 -11.10
C ALA A 139 -0.43 14.51 -12.23
N ILE A 140 0.02 13.31 -12.59
CA ILE A 140 -0.65 12.42 -13.55
C ILE A 140 -2.03 12.00 -13.01
N ALA A 141 -2.08 11.54 -11.75
CA ALA A 141 -3.33 11.16 -11.10
C ALA A 141 -4.30 12.35 -10.92
N ASP A 142 -3.80 13.58 -10.91
CA ASP A 142 -4.57 14.83 -10.88
C ASP A 142 -4.99 15.31 -12.28
N GLY A 143 -4.60 14.60 -13.36
CA GLY A 143 -5.07 14.84 -14.72
C GLY A 143 -4.06 15.42 -15.70
N VAL A 144 -2.77 15.43 -15.37
CA VAL A 144 -1.71 15.72 -16.35
C VAL A 144 -1.56 14.53 -17.29
N GLN A 145 -1.86 14.75 -18.56
CA GLN A 145 -1.71 13.75 -19.62
C GLN A 145 -0.33 13.86 -20.25
N LEU A 146 0.33 12.71 -20.40
CA LEU A 146 1.64 12.58 -21.02
C LEU A 146 1.50 11.80 -22.32
N ASP A 147 2.24 12.27 -23.34
CA ASP A 147 2.40 11.61 -24.63
C ASP A 147 3.89 11.64 -24.97
N LEU A 148 4.50 10.48 -25.15
CA LEU A 148 5.92 10.29 -25.44
C LEU A 148 6.13 9.56 -26.77
N ASP A 149 5.18 9.62 -27.71
CA ASP A 149 5.29 8.94 -28.99
C ASP A 149 6.26 9.63 -29.95
N SER A 150 6.54 10.90 -29.70
CA SER A 150 7.56 11.67 -30.41
C SER A 150 8.22 12.70 -29.51
N LEU A 151 9.43 13.15 -29.89
CA LEU A 151 10.13 14.19 -29.12
C LEU A 151 9.35 15.52 -29.00
N PRO A 152 8.67 16.02 -30.05
CA PRO A 152 7.79 17.19 -29.91
C PRO A 152 6.63 16.98 -28.91
N GLN A 153 6.00 15.80 -28.89
CA GLN A 153 4.93 15.47 -27.94
C GLN A 153 5.48 15.34 -26.51
N ALA A 154 6.67 14.74 -26.37
CA ALA A 154 7.37 14.68 -25.09
C ALA A 154 7.70 16.08 -24.54
N GLN A 155 8.10 17.03 -25.40
CA GLN A 155 8.34 18.41 -24.99
C GLN A 155 7.07 19.09 -24.47
N ILE A 156 5.94 18.94 -25.18
CA ILE A 156 4.64 19.45 -24.71
C ILE A 156 4.24 18.80 -23.38
N SER A 157 4.49 17.50 -23.22
CA SER A 157 4.23 16.78 -21.97
C SER A 157 5.12 17.27 -20.82
N ALA A 158 6.40 17.54 -21.11
CA ALA A 158 7.34 18.12 -20.14
C ALA A 158 6.85 19.48 -19.65
N ASP A 159 6.45 20.36 -20.56
CA ASP A 159 5.97 21.71 -20.24
C ASP A 159 4.69 21.66 -19.37
N ARG A 160 3.74 20.78 -19.70
CA ARG A 160 2.52 20.58 -18.90
C ARG A 160 2.83 20.09 -17.49
N LEU A 161 3.69 19.08 -17.39
CA LEU A 161 4.10 18.53 -16.09
C LEU A 161 4.86 19.57 -15.27
N GLN A 162 5.80 20.29 -15.89
CA GLN A 162 6.55 21.38 -15.25
C GLN A 162 5.62 22.47 -14.72
N GLN A 163 4.64 22.90 -15.51
CA GLN A 163 3.66 23.91 -15.11
C GLN A 163 2.85 23.44 -13.90
N ARG A 164 2.39 22.19 -13.89
CA ARG A 164 1.65 21.61 -12.78
C ARG A 164 2.50 21.51 -11.51
N LEU A 165 3.74 21.03 -11.62
CA LEU A 165 4.66 20.93 -10.49
C LEU A 165 4.98 22.31 -9.89
N ARG A 166 5.21 23.32 -10.71
CA ARG A 166 5.41 24.71 -10.24
C ARG A 166 4.18 25.26 -9.52
N ALA A 167 2.98 25.00 -10.04
CA ALA A 167 1.72 25.40 -9.39
C ALA A 167 1.53 24.76 -8.01
N LEU A 168 2.14 23.59 -7.77
CA LEU A 168 2.16 22.90 -6.49
C LEU A 168 3.32 23.35 -5.57
N GLY A 169 4.13 24.32 -5.99
CA GLY A 169 5.29 24.80 -5.24
C GLY A 169 6.50 23.86 -5.33
N SER A 170 6.50 22.94 -6.28
CA SER A 170 7.60 21.99 -6.49
C SER A 170 8.83 22.68 -7.10
N GLY A 171 10.01 22.39 -6.56
CA GLY A 171 11.31 22.80 -7.11
C GLY A 171 11.89 21.81 -8.14
N ALA A 172 11.06 20.96 -8.75
CA ALA A 172 11.52 20.03 -9.77
C ALA A 172 11.62 20.70 -11.15
N ASP A 173 12.65 20.32 -11.91
CA ASP A 173 12.81 20.65 -13.32
C ASP A 173 12.47 19.42 -14.16
N VAL A 174 11.68 19.64 -15.23
CA VAL A 174 11.26 18.57 -16.16
C VAL A 174 11.81 18.90 -17.55
N ALA A 175 12.52 17.96 -18.15
CA ALA A 175 13.07 18.07 -19.50
C ALA A 175 12.68 16.85 -20.34
N ALA A 176 12.30 17.08 -21.59
CA ALA A 176 12.19 16.02 -22.57
C ALA A 176 13.58 15.68 -23.14
N GLU A 177 13.93 14.42 -23.14
CA GLU A 177 15.19 13.90 -23.64
C GLU A 177 14.94 12.72 -24.58
N PHE A 178 15.95 12.36 -25.33
CA PHE A 178 15.94 11.20 -26.20
C PHE A 178 16.91 10.15 -25.65
N ASP A 179 16.40 8.96 -25.33
CA ASP A 179 17.25 7.85 -24.88
C ASP A 179 17.87 7.16 -26.09
N VAL A 180 19.15 7.37 -26.29
CA VAL A 180 19.92 6.81 -27.41
C VAL A 180 19.94 5.27 -27.38
N ARG A 181 19.77 4.64 -26.22
CA ARG A 181 19.83 3.17 -26.10
C ARG A 181 18.52 2.50 -26.53
N THR A 182 17.40 3.14 -26.24
CA THR A 182 16.06 2.60 -26.56
C THR A 182 15.47 3.22 -27.82
N ASP A 183 16.11 4.26 -28.35
CA ASP A 183 15.62 5.07 -29.48
C ASP A 183 14.23 5.66 -29.23
N LYS A 184 13.96 6.08 -27.98
CA LYS A 184 12.65 6.57 -27.53
C LYS A 184 12.76 7.87 -26.75
N PRO A 185 11.76 8.76 -26.85
CA PRO A 185 11.66 9.93 -25.97
C PRO A 185 11.36 9.50 -24.51
N LEU A 186 11.86 10.32 -23.57
CA LEU A 186 11.55 10.20 -22.16
C LEU A 186 11.47 11.59 -21.51
N LEU A 187 10.88 11.67 -20.31
CA LEU A 187 10.96 12.85 -19.46
C LEU A 187 11.94 12.59 -18.33
N ARG A 188 12.91 13.48 -18.16
CA ARG A 188 13.78 13.52 -16.98
C ARG A 188 13.24 14.54 -15.99
N ILE A 189 13.07 14.12 -14.74
CA ILE A 189 12.66 14.98 -13.63
C ILE A 189 13.84 15.09 -12.68
N SER A 190 14.32 16.31 -12.44
CA SER A 190 15.49 16.60 -11.62
C SER A 190 15.10 17.46 -10.43
N ARG A 191 15.60 17.12 -9.23
CA ARG A 191 15.42 17.90 -8.00
C ARG A 191 16.75 18.14 -7.32
N GLN A 192 16.93 19.34 -6.82
CA GLN A 192 18.04 19.66 -5.92
C GLN A 192 17.67 19.30 -4.48
N HIS A 193 18.48 18.46 -3.85
CA HIS A 193 18.31 18.10 -2.45
C HIS A 193 19.66 18.14 -1.73
N HIS A 194 19.83 19.10 -0.81
CA HIS A 194 21.07 19.29 -0.03
C HIS A 194 22.35 19.31 -0.88
N GLY A 195 22.32 20.01 -2.03
CA GLY A 195 23.49 20.13 -2.93
C GLY A 195 23.66 18.96 -3.92
N ASN A 196 22.89 17.89 -3.81
CA ASN A 196 22.88 16.79 -4.76
C ASN A 196 21.67 16.90 -5.71
N VAL A 197 21.86 16.52 -6.97
CA VAL A 197 20.78 16.41 -7.94
C VAL A 197 20.25 14.97 -7.93
N ARG A 198 19.00 14.82 -7.56
CA ARG A 198 18.26 13.56 -7.69
C ARG A 198 17.47 13.60 -8.99
N SER A 199 17.62 12.60 -9.85
CA SER A 199 16.85 12.51 -11.09
C SER A 199 16.12 11.19 -11.21
N SER A 200 14.94 11.24 -11.79
CA SER A 200 14.13 10.09 -12.19
C SER A 200 13.65 10.28 -13.61
N VAL A 201 13.21 9.21 -14.25
CA VAL A 201 12.74 9.25 -15.63
C VAL A 201 11.34 8.67 -15.77
N ILE A 202 10.55 9.26 -16.66
CA ILE A 202 9.28 8.71 -17.15
C ILE A 202 9.53 8.26 -18.57
N THR A 203 9.38 6.96 -18.81
CA THR A 203 9.63 6.34 -20.13
C THR A 203 8.34 6.18 -20.93
N GLN A 204 8.48 5.98 -22.22
CA GLN A 204 7.35 5.65 -23.09
C GLN A 204 6.66 4.34 -22.65
N ASP A 205 7.43 3.34 -22.23
CA ASP A 205 6.89 2.06 -21.76
C ASP A 205 6.03 2.23 -20.51
N PHE A 206 6.36 3.16 -19.60
CA PHE A 206 5.51 3.51 -18.49
C PHE A 206 4.21 4.17 -18.96
N VAL A 207 4.28 5.13 -19.88
CA VAL A 207 3.08 5.86 -20.38
C VAL A 207 2.10 4.92 -21.10
N HIS A 208 2.59 3.88 -21.77
CA HIS A 208 1.76 2.85 -22.36
C HIS A 208 1.43 1.68 -21.42
N GLY A 209 1.89 1.73 -20.18
CA GLY A 209 1.74 0.67 -19.19
C GLY A 209 0.44 0.74 -18.38
N ALA A 210 0.13 -0.35 -17.69
CA ALA A 210 -1.05 -0.47 -16.84
C ALA A 210 -1.05 0.51 -15.66
N ASP A 211 0.12 0.83 -15.12
CA ASP A 211 0.25 1.77 -13.99
C ASP A 211 -0.17 3.18 -14.38
N TYR A 212 0.29 3.65 -15.55
CA TYR A 212 -0.14 4.94 -16.09
C TYR A 212 -1.65 4.96 -16.38
N ALA A 213 -2.17 3.89 -16.97
CA ALA A 213 -3.60 3.75 -17.25
C ALA A 213 -4.44 3.84 -15.96
N ALA A 214 -3.99 3.21 -14.87
CA ALA A 214 -4.66 3.29 -13.56
C ALA A 214 -4.66 4.72 -12.99
N LEU A 215 -3.53 5.46 -13.10
CA LEU A 215 -3.47 6.86 -12.68
C LEU A 215 -4.35 7.76 -13.56
N ALA A 216 -4.38 7.54 -14.87
CA ALA A 216 -5.22 8.29 -15.80
C ALA A 216 -6.73 8.02 -15.57
N GLU A 217 -7.12 6.79 -15.25
CA GLU A 217 -8.50 6.45 -14.88
C GLU A 217 -8.90 7.15 -13.57
N ALA A 218 -8.02 7.16 -12.58
CA ALA A 218 -8.25 7.91 -11.35
C ALA A 218 -8.46 9.41 -11.64
N ALA A 219 -7.61 9.99 -12.49
CA ALA A 219 -7.75 11.38 -12.91
C ALA A 219 -9.11 11.67 -13.55
N GLN A 220 -9.59 10.81 -14.45
CA GLN A 220 -10.92 10.94 -15.08
C GLN A 220 -12.05 10.84 -14.05
N THR A 221 -11.90 9.96 -13.06
CA THR A 221 -12.91 9.74 -12.02
C THR A 221 -13.02 10.95 -11.08
N PHE A 222 -11.90 11.55 -10.68
CA PHE A 222 -11.87 12.54 -9.61
C PHE A 222 -11.82 13.99 -10.11
N LYS A 223 -11.46 14.22 -11.38
CA LYS A 223 -11.41 15.56 -11.96
C LYS A 223 -12.79 16.20 -11.99
N GLY A 224 -12.95 17.31 -11.23
CA GLY A 224 -14.21 18.04 -11.16
C GLY A 224 -15.31 17.34 -10.37
N LEU A 225 -15.03 16.24 -9.69
CA LEU A 225 -15.98 15.55 -8.81
C LEU A 225 -16.38 16.46 -7.64
N LEU A 226 -15.39 17.12 -7.02
CA LEU A 226 -15.62 18.07 -5.95
C LEU A 226 -15.51 19.51 -6.48
N GLN A 227 -16.49 20.33 -6.12
CA GLN A 227 -16.61 21.72 -6.51
C GLN A 227 -16.68 22.61 -5.28
N GLU A 228 -16.80 23.91 -5.48
CA GLU A 228 -16.92 24.86 -4.38
C GLU A 228 -18.09 24.49 -3.46
N GLY A 229 -17.84 24.51 -2.14
CA GLY A 229 -18.81 24.08 -1.14
C GLY A 229 -18.83 22.57 -0.87
N ALA A 230 -17.95 21.79 -1.51
CA ALA A 230 -17.84 20.36 -1.21
C ALA A 230 -17.40 20.13 0.24
N ARG A 231 -17.96 19.08 0.84
CA ARG A 231 -17.66 18.68 2.23
C ARG A 231 -17.81 17.19 2.40
N VAL A 232 -17.02 16.66 3.30
CA VAL A 232 -17.09 15.27 3.76
C VAL A 232 -17.73 15.24 5.13
N MET A 233 -18.59 14.25 5.36
CA MET A 233 -19.34 14.09 6.62
C MET A 233 -19.22 12.67 7.11
N ARG A 234 -19.26 12.47 8.44
CA ARG A 234 -19.28 11.16 9.07
C ARG A 234 -20.08 11.19 10.36
N GLY A 235 -20.92 10.17 10.56
CA GLY A 235 -21.81 10.01 11.72
C GLY A 235 -23.20 10.55 11.47
N GLU A 236 -24.11 10.32 12.42
CA GLU A 236 -25.51 10.71 12.34
C GLU A 236 -25.91 11.63 13.50
N GLY A 237 -26.88 12.50 13.24
CA GLY A 237 -27.47 13.40 14.24
C GLY A 237 -26.46 14.34 14.89
N GLU A 238 -26.55 14.52 16.21
CA GLU A 238 -25.66 15.41 16.98
C GLU A 238 -24.19 15.00 17.01
N ARG A 239 -23.85 13.76 16.61
CA ARG A 239 -22.48 13.25 16.54
C ARG A 239 -21.87 13.39 15.15
N ALA A 240 -22.61 13.89 14.19
CA ALA A 240 -22.12 14.12 12.86
C ALA A 240 -20.98 15.16 12.90
N LYS A 241 -19.89 14.83 12.25
CA LYS A 241 -18.76 15.74 12.01
C LYS A 241 -18.66 15.99 10.53
N GLU A 242 -18.26 17.20 10.17
CA GLU A 242 -18.02 17.56 8.77
C GLU A 242 -16.71 18.35 8.62
N GLU A 243 -16.13 18.27 7.43
CA GLU A 243 -14.96 19.04 7.02
C GLU A 243 -15.07 19.46 5.56
N LYS A 244 -14.58 20.65 5.23
CA LYS A 244 -14.50 21.08 3.82
C LYS A 244 -13.50 20.23 3.06
N ALA A 245 -13.85 19.82 1.86
CA ALA A 245 -12.99 19.00 1.03
C ALA A 245 -12.69 19.72 -0.29
N SER A 246 -11.43 20.07 -0.52
CA SER A 246 -10.98 20.66 -1.79
C SER A 246 -10.84 19.60 -2.90
N ASP A 247 -10.53 18.38 -2.53
CA ASP A 247 -10.34 17.24 -3.42
C ASP A 247 -10.67 15.92 -2.71
N PHE A 248 -10.78 14.85 -3.49
CA PHE A 248 -11.16 13.54 -2.96
C PHE A 248 -10.10 12.96 -2.02
N ARG A 249 -8.82 13.24 -2.24
CA ARG A 249 -7.72 12.80 -1.37
C ARG A 249 -7.83 13.40 0.02
N MET A 250 -8.15 14.71 0.11
CA MET A 250 -8.37 15.38 1.38
C MET A 250 -9.57 14.77 2.12
N ALA A 251 -10.68 14.53 1.41
CA ALA A 251 -11.85 13.87 2.00
C ALA A 251 -11.53 12.49 2.56
N MET A 252 -10.81 11.65 1.80
CA MET A 252 -10.40 10.32 2.24
C MET A 252 -9.44 10.36 3.42
N ARG A 253 -8.48 11.28 3.42
CA ARG A 253 -7.55 11.46 4.55
C ARG A 253 -8.30 11.79 5.82
N TRP A 254 -9.23 12.74 5.75
CA TRP A 254 -10.03 13.10 6.91
C TRP A 254 -10.88 11.94 7.42
N LEU A 255 -11.53 11.16 6.53
CA LEU A 255 -12.30 9.97 6.91
C LEU A 255 -11.44 8.91 7.61
N ILE A 256 -10.26 8.63 7.09
CA ILE A 256 -9.30 7.69 7.71
C ILE A 256 -8.86 8.19 9.08
N GLU A 257 -8.52 9.48 9.20
CA GLU A 257 -8.16 10.09 10.49
C GLU A 257 -9.29 9.98 11.53
N GLN A 258 -10.56 10.21 11.11
CA GLN A 258 -11.70 10.00 12.00
C GLN A 258 -11.84 8.51 12.40
N ALA A 259 -11.55 7.57 11.50
CA ALA A 259 -11.57 6.14 11.82
C ALA A 259 -10.44 5.76 12.78
N GLU A 260 -9.23 6.28 12.56
CA GLU A 260 -8.09 6.07 13.46
C GLU A 260 -8.36 6.59 14.88
N ASN A 261 -8.90 7.80 14.99
CA ASN A 261 -9.27 8.42 16.27
C ASN A 261 -10.37 7.66 17.01
N ALA A 262 -11.25 6.96 16.27
CA ALA A 262 -12.30 6.12 16.85
C ALA A 262 -11.83 4.69 17.19
N THR A 263 -10.62 4.31 16.79
CA THR A 263 -10.06 2.96 16.91
C THR A 263 -8.97 2.93 17.97
N ALA A 264 -9.18 2.23 19.07
CA ALA A 264 -8.08 1.90 19.97
C ALA A 264 -7.22 0.82 19.32
N ARG A 265 -5.91 1.07 19.22
CA ARG A 265 -4.95 0.22 18.51
C ARG A 265 -3.79 -0.13 19.44
N GLN A 266 -3.53 -1.43 19.57
CA GLN A 266 -2.32 -1.97 20.16
C GLN A 266 -1.49 -2.64 19.08
N ARG A 267 -0.23 -2.26 18.93
CA ARG A 267 0.72 -2.91 18.03
C ARG A 267 1.61 -3.85 18.83
N TYR A 268 1.74 -5.09 18.39
CA TYR A 268 2.67 -6.06 18.92
C TYR A 268 3.99 -5.97 18.14
N LYS A 269 5.09 -5.66 18.84
CA LYS A 269 6.44 -5.62 18.24
C LYS A 269 7.11 -6.99 18.28
N GLY A 270 6.75 -7.80 19.28
CA GLY A 270 7.27 -9.15 19.46
C GLY A 270 6.30 -10.04 20.23
N LEU A 271 6.55 -11.35 20.17
CA LEU A 271 5.74 -12.39 20.83
C LEU A 271 5.68 -12.22 22.35
N GLY A 272 6.72 -11.64 22.96
CA GLY A 272 6.76 -11.37 24.40
C GLY A 272 5.75 -10.33 24.90
N GLU A 273 5.12 -9.57 23.99
CA GLU A 273 4.06 -8.63 24.32
C GLU A 273 2.65 -9.28 24.35
N MET A 274 2.57 -10.54 23.91
CA MET A 274 1.35 -11.33 23.91
C MET A 274 1.35 -12.28 25.12
N ASN A 275 0.21 -12.38 25.79
CA ASN A 275 0.07 -13.43 26.81
C ASN A 275 -0.13 -14.81 26.14
N PRO A 276 0.06 -15.93 26.87
CA PRO A 276 -0.03 -17.26 26.30
C PRO A 276 -1.38 -17.58 25.65
N GLU A 277 -2.49 -17.10 26.21
CA GLU A 277 -3.83 -17.30 25.67
C GLU A 277 -4.00 -16.56 24.34
N GLN A 278 -3.56 -15.30 24.24
CA GLN A 278 -3.57 -14.52 23.00
C GLN A 278 -2.76 -15.18 21.91
N LEU A 279 -1.56 -15.67 22.24
CA LEU A 279 -0.70 -16.35 21.29
C LEU A 279 -1.33 -17.66 20.80
N TRP A 280 -1.96 -18.41 21.71
CA TRP A 280 -2.66 -19.63 21.37
C TRP A 280 -3.82 -19.36 20.40
N GLU A 281 -4.76 -18.50 20.79
CA GLU A 281 -5.98 -18.18 20.02
C GLU A 281 -5.68 -17.61 18.63
N THR A 282 -4.60 -16.83 18.48
CA THR A 282 -4.33 -16.11 17.23
C THR A 282 -3.37 -16.82 16.30
N THR A 283 -2.58 -17.78 16.81
CA THR A 283 -1.43 -18.29 16.08
C THR A 283 -1.30 -19.81 16.10
N MET A 284 -1.70 -20.45 17.22
CA MET A 284 -1.42 -21.87 17.43
C MET A 284 -2.68 -22.74 17.42
N ASP A 285 -3.87 -22.17 17.64
CA ASP A 285 -5.13 -22.89 17.62
C ASP A 285 -5.42 -23.40 16.19
N PRO A 286 -5.60 -24.72 15.99
CA PRO A 286 -5.91 -25.28 14.68
C PRO A 286 -7.38 -25.14 14.26
N ALA A 287 -8.26 -24.59 15.12
CA ALA A 287 -9.72 -24.45 14.90
C ALA A 287 -10.09 -23.30 13.96
#